data_d088a53283b7fa4fbc2c73ed426cc971
#
_entry.id   d088a53283b7fa4fbc2c73ed426cc971
#
_cell.length_a   1.000
_cell.length_b   1.000
_cell.length_c   1.000
_cell.angle_alpha   90.00
_cell.angle_beta   90.00
_cell.angle_gamma   90.00
#
_symmetry.space_group_name_H-M   'P 1'
#
loop_
_entity.id
_entity.type
_entity.pdbx_description
1 polymer ?
#
loop_
_entity_poly.entity_id
_entity_poly.type
_entity_poly.pdbx_seq_one_letter_code
_entity_poly.pdbx_strand_id
1 'polypeptide(L)'
;MSDSYLYRSLEAYIRKHYIEEEKLLFRECFFMTEPEEDTEEPAVTENACSDIWPEFIPQPDKNTFSSKLFHLIEKKGLEDVEVYKKANIDRKLFFKLRKKDYHPSKKTVIALALALQLNLDEATDLLRYAEYALSPNDKADVIISFCFTKPVYDIFTVNELLYKYAGTSL
;
A
#
# COMPACT_ATOMS: atom_id res chain seq x y z
N MET A 1 4.44 24.22 -8.02
CA MET A 1 4.82 23.41 -9.20
C MET A 1 3.73 23.57 -10.23
N SER A 2 4.07 23.76 -11.51
CA SER A 2 3.03 23.91 -12.53
C SER A 2 2.28 22.60 -12.68
N ASP A 3 0.94 22.64 -12.62
CA ASP A 3 0.06 21.46 -12.72
C ASP A 3 0.40 20.57 -13.94
N SER A 4 0.75 21.20 -15.05
CA SER A 4 1.19 20.51 -16.29
C SER A 4 2.41 19.58 -16.08
N TYR A 5 3.35 19.91 -15.21
CA TYR A 5 4.52 19.06 -14.93
C TYR A 5 4.13 17.85 -14.08
N LEU A 6 3.27 18.05 -13.08
CA LEU A 6 2.77 16.97 -12.22
C LEU A 6 2.02 15.92 -13.04
N TYR A 7 1.11 16.34 -13.92
CA TYR A 7 0.35 15.43 -14.79
C TYR A 7 1.25 14.61 -15.73
N ARG A 8 2.22 15.26 -16.41
CA ARG A 8 3.16 14.55 -17.26
C ARG A 8 4.03 13.53 -16.52
N SER A 9 4.48 13.90 -15.33
CA SER A 9 5.26 13.00 -14.47
C SER A 9 4.43 11.80 -14.01
N LEU A 10 3.15 12.02 -13.68
CA LEU A 10 2.23 10.95 -13.31
C LEU A 10 1.94 10.02 -14.48
N GLU A 11 1.68 10.52 -15.68
CA GLU A 11 1.45 9.69 -16.87
C GLU A 11 2.67 8.81 -17.20
N ALA A 12 3.88 9.36 -17.09
CA ALA A 12 5.10 8.60 -17.28
C ALA A 12 5.26 7.52 -16.20
N TYR A 13 4.90 7.85 -14.95
CA TYR A 13 4.96 6.90 -13.83
C TYR A 13 3.94 5.76 -14.00
N ILE A 14 2.70 6.06 -14.37
CA ILE A 14 1.66 5.06 -14.64
C ILE A 14 2.13 4.11 -15.75
N ARG A 15 2.63 4.62 -16.89
CA ARG A 15 3.12 3.78 -18.00
C ARG A 15 4.24 2.83 -17.58
N LYS A 16 5.04 3.22 -16.61
CA LYS A 16 6.19 2.43 -16.13
C LYS A 16 5.80 1.38 -15.10
N HIS A 17 4.88 1.71 -14.21
CA HIS A 17 4.60 0.92 -13.00
C HIS A 17 3.24 0.22 -13.00
N TYR A 18 2.29 0.64 -13.87
CA TYR A 18 1.00 0.00 -13.99
C TYR A 18 1.10 -1.23 -14.89
N ILE A 19 0.67 -2.37 -14.37
CA ILE A 19 0.65 -3.65 -15.08
C ILE A 19 -0.80 -3.95 -15.44
N GLU A 20 -1.15 -3.86 -16.74
CA GLU A 20 -2.45 -4.28 -17.22
C GLU A 20 -2.58 -5.81 -17.16
N GLU A 21 -3.74 -6.32 -16.77
CA GLU A 21 -4.01 -7.76 -16.64
C GLU A 21 -3.72 -8.54 -17.94
N GLU A 22 -3.98 -7.94 -19.10
CA GLU A 22 -3.67 -8.54 -20.41
C GLU A 22 -2.17 -8.89 -20.58
N LYS A 23 -1.26 -8.09 -19.99
CA LYS A 23 0.18 -8.36 -20.03
C LYS A 23 0.62 -9.47 -19.09
N LEU A 24 -0.14 -9.68 -17.99
CA LEU A 24 0.10 -10.79 -17.07
C LEU A 24 -0.21 -12.13 -17.73
N LEU A 25 -1.37 -12.25 -18.39
CA LEU A 25 -1.76 -13.46 -19.12
C LEU A 25 -0.74 -13.83 -20.21
N PHE A 26 -0.18 -12.85 -20.91
CA PHE A 26 0.84 -13.11 -21.92
C PHE A 26 2.18 -13.59 -21.33
N ARG A 27 2.53 -13.10 -20.14
CA ARG A 27 3.73 -13.54 -19.43
C ARG A 27 3.60 -14.96 -18.88
N GLU A 28 2.44 -15.30 -18.32
CA GLU A 28 2.18 -16.67 -17.81
C GLU A 28 2.13 -17.68 -18.95
N CYS A 29 1.50 -17.35 -20.09
CA CYS A 29 1.50 -18.22 -21.27
C CYS A 29 2.89 -18.45 -21.88
N PHE A 30 3.81 -17.47 -21.78
CA PHE A 30 5.16 -17.61 -22.33
C PHE A 30 6.10 -18.45 -21.44
N PHE A 31 5.84 -18.49 -20.12
CA PHE A 31 6.61 -19.34 -19.20
C PHE A 31 6.16 -20.81 -19.18
N MET A 32 5.02 -21.14 -19.78
CA MET A 32 4.51 -22.52 -19.84
C MET A 32 5.02 -23.33 -21.04
N THR A 33 5.95 -22.82 -21.84
CA THR A 33 6.53 -23.51 -23.00
C THR A 33 8.04 -23.75 -22.85
N GLU A 34 8.50 -24.17 -21.68
CA GLU A 34 9.78 -24.88 -21.61
C GLU A 34 9.51 -26.39 -21.73
N PRO A 35 10.29 -27.13 -22.55
CA PRO A 35 10.11 -28.57 -22.67
C PRO A 35 10.44 -29.24 -21.34
N GLU A 36 9.56 -30.11 -20.91
CA GLU A 36 9.79 -31.00 -19.77
C GLU A 36 11.05 -31.84 -20.04
N GLU A 37 12.18 -31.44 -19.46
CA GLU A 37 13.26 -32.40 -19.22
C GLU A 37 12.80 -33.29 -18.06
N ASP A 38 12.67 -34.61 -18.32
CA ASP A 38 12.43 -35.64 -17.36
C ASP A 38 13.50 -35.59 -16.24
N THR A 39 13.29 -34.76 -15.25
CA THR A 39 14.00 -34.86 -13.99
C THR A 39 13.11 -35.65 -13.03
N GLU A 40 13.52 -36.88 -12.73
CA GLU A 40 12.95 -37.73 -11.67
C GLU A 40 12.78 -36.87 -10.41
N GLU A 41 11.53 -36.69 -9.97
CA GLU A 41 11.22 -35.99 -8.71
C GLU A 41 11.95 -36.75 -7.59
N PRO A 42 12.81 -36.07 -6.80
CA PRO A 42 13.31 -36.72 -5.59
C PRO A 42 12.11 -36.97 -4.67
N ALA A 43 11.92 -38.23 -4.30
CA ALA A 43 10.89 -38.67 -3.36
C ALA A 43 10.96 -37.77 -2.10
N VAL A 44 10.03 -36.81 -1.99
CA VAL A 44 9.90 -35.95 -0.81
C VAL A 44 9.37 -36.82 0.30
N THR A 45 10.24 -37.26 1.19
CA THR A 45 9.83 -38.00 2.40
C THR A 45 9.03 -37.01 3.26
N GLU A 46 7.83 -37.37 3.67
CA GLU A 46 6.87 -36.57 4.46
C GLU A 46 7.45 -35.95 5.74
N ASN A 47 8.67 -36.33 6.15
CA ASN A 47 9.33 -35.84 7.35
C ASN A 47 10.22 -34.57 7.15
N ALA A 48 10.46 -34.14 5.91
CA ALA A 48 11.36 -33.02 5.66
C ALA A 48 10.68 -31.63 5.79
N CYS A 49 9.34 -31.57 5.83
CA CYS A 49 8.59 -30.31 5.91
C CYS A 49 8.34 -29.81 7.35
N SER A 50 8.48 -30.70 8.37
CA SER A 50 8.14 -30.33 9.75
C SER A 50 9.20 -29.47 10.44
N ASP A 51 10.47 -29.56 10.00
CA ASP A 51 11.57 -28.91 10.70
C ASP A 51 11.91 -27.50 10.18
N ILE A 52 11.41 -27.12 8.99
CA ILE A 52 11.67 -25.80 8.37
C ILE A 52 10.55 -24.79 8.69
N TRP A 53 9.32 -25.29 8.97
CA TRP A 53 8.15 -24.45 9.15
C TRP A 53 8.10 -23.61 10.44
N PRO A 54 8.64 -24.04 11.59
CA PRO A 54 8.58 -23.27 12.83
C PRO A 54 9.44 -22.00 12.84
N GLU A 55 10.55 -21.98 12.08
CA GLU A 55 11.45 -20.81 12.05
C GLU A 55 10.96 -19.67 11.15
N PHE A 56 10.03 -19.95 10.24
CA PHE A 56 9.57 -18.98 9.23
C PHE A 56 8.24 -18.31 9.56
N ILE A 57 7.60 -18.64 10.71
CA ILE A 57 6.41 -17.90 11.17
C ILE A 57 6.91 -16.60 11.80
N PRO A 58 6.76 -15.44 11.14
CA PRO A 58 7.06 -14.17 11.78
C PRO A 58 6.23 -14.11 13.05
N GLN A 59 6.88 -13.96 14.21
CA GLN A 59 6.17 -13.74 15.46
C GLN A 59 5.20 -12.56 15.23
N PRO A 60 3.89 -12.72 15.53
CA PRO A 60 2.96 -11.63 15.32
C PRO A 60 3.46 -10.42 16.11
N ASP A 61 3.84 -9.37 15.38
CA ASP A 61 4.21 -8.11 15.98
C ASP A 61 3.07 -7.70 16.93
N LYS A 62 3.38 -7.53 18.20
CA LYS A 62 2.41 -7.07 19.23
C LYS A 62 1.92 -5.65 18.94
N ASN A 63 2.47 -5.01 17.91
CA ASN A 63 2.12 -3.67 17.46
C ASN A 63 0.89 -3.75 16.54
N THR A 64 -0.23 -3.31 17.05
CA THR A 64 -1.44 -3.13 16.25
C THR A 64 -1.31 -1.88 15.37
N PHE A 65 -2.12 -1.78 14.30
CA PHE A 65 -2.23 -0.58 13.47
C PHE A 65 -2.37 0.70 14.31
N SER A 66 -3.22 0.66 15.35
CA SER A 66 -3.42 1.76 16.27
C SER A 66 -2.10 2.19 16.92
N SER A 67 -1.34 1.25 17.49
CA SER A 67 -0.06 1.54 18.14
C SER A 67 0.94 2.18 17.19
N LYS A 68 1.04 1.64 15.96
CA LYS A 68 1.93 2.18 14.93
C LYS A 68 1.54 3.59 14.48
N LEU A 69 0.23 3.81 14.27
CA LEU A 69 -0.30 5.12 13.87
C LEU A 69 0.02 6.20 14.91
N PHE A 70 -0.32 5.96 16.18
CA PHE A 70 -0.12 6.97 17.22
C PHE A 70 1.37 7.19 17.54
N HIS A 71 2.21 6.17 17.42
CA HIS A 71 3.66 6.35 17.48
C HIS A 71 4.18 7.27 16.37
N LEU A 72 3.66 7.13 15.13
CA LEU A 72 4.03 8.01 14.02
C LEU A 72 3.55 9.45 14.22
N ILE A 73 2.34 9.66 14.78
CA ILE A 73 1.81 10.98 15.11
C ILE A 73 2.72 11.67 16.14
N GLU A 74 3.07 10.96 17.21
CA GLU A 74 3.98 11.45 18.24
C GLU A 74 5.39 11.77 17.67
N LYS A 75 5.95 10.85 16.89
CA LYS A 75 7.25 11.04 16.22
C LYS A 75 7.29 12.28 15.32
N LYS A 76 6.17 12.60 14.65
CA LYS A 76 6.03 13.79 13.79
C LYS A 76 5.69 15.06 14.58
N GLY A 77 5.39 14.96 15.88
CA GLY A 77 5.01 16.09 16.74
C GLY A 77 3.71 16.77 16.32
N LEU A 78 2.78 16.02 15.70
CA LEU A 78 1.50 16.54 15.23
C LEU A 78 0.42 16.31 16.29
N GLU A 79 -0.53 17.25 16.37
CA GLU A 79 -1.72 17.06 17.18
C GLU A 79 -2.78 16.22 16.46
N ASP A 80 -3.53 15.42 17.20
CA ASP A 80 -4.65 14.62 16.69
C ASP A 80 -5.60 15.44 15.83
N VAL A 81 -5.88 16.68 16.25
CA VAL A 81 -6.78 17.62 15.56
C VAL A 81 -6.27 17.99 14.18
N GLU A 82 -4.97 18.20 14.04
CA GLU A 82 -4.34 18.50 12.76
C GLU A 82 -4.39 17.30 11.83
N VAL A 83 -4.11 16.10 12.36
CA VAL A 83 -4.07 14.87 11.58
C VAL A 83 -5.44 14.57 10.97
N TYR A 84 -6.53 14.52 11.76
CA TYR A 84 -7.83 14.18 11.21
C TYR A 84 -8.39 15.26 10.28
N LYS A 85 -8.06 16.55 10.50
CA LYS A 85 -8.43 17.63 9.58
C LYS A 85 -7.68 17.54 8.25
N LYS A 86 -6.35 17.31 8.28
CA LYS A 86 -5.53 17.14 7.07
C LYS A 86 -5.92 15.88 6.30
N ALA A 87 -6.28 14.80 7.00
CA ALA A 87 -6.76 13.56 6.40
C ALA A 87 -8.22 13.66 5.89
N ASN A 88 -8.90 14.75 6.14
CA ASN A 88 -10.33 14.92 5.85
C ASN A 88 -11.20 13.78 6.40
N ILE A 89 -10.92 13.37 7.65
CA ILE A 89 -11.60 12.26 8.33
C ILE A 89 -12.47 12.82 9.46
N ASP A 90 -13.65 12.22 9.67
CA ASP A 90 -14.51 12.57 10.80
C ASP A 90 -13.80 12.28 12.13
N ARG A 91 -13.93 13.21 13.07
CA ARG A 91 -13.43 13.09 14.44
C ARG A 91 -13.86 11.78 15.11
N LYS A 92 -15.12 11.36 14.93
CA LYS A 92 -15.63 10.10 15.51
C LYS A 92 -14.90 8.89 14.94
N LEU A 93 -14.61 8.89 13.64
CA LEU A 93 -13.83 7.83 12.99
C LEU A 93 -12.40 7.81 13.54
N PHE A 94 -11.75 8.98 13.67
CA PHE A 94 -10.39 9.08 14.20
C PHE A 94 -10.30 8.51 15.64
N PHE A 95 -11.28 8.80 16.50
CA PHE A 95 -11.31 8.21 17.85
C PHE A 95 -11.54 6.69 17.85
N LYS A 96 -12.22 6.13 16.85
CA LYS A 96 -12.36 4.67 16.71
C LYS A 96 -11.02 4.00 16.40
N LEU A 97 -10.09 4.68 15.74
CA LEU A 97 -8.75 4.16 15.42
C LEU A 97 -7.91 3.87 16.66
N ARG A 98 -8.25 4.44 17.82
CA ARG A 98 -7.61 4.14 19.11
C ARG A 98 -7.97 2.75 19.66
N LYS A 99 -9.06 2.14 19.17
CA LYS A 99 -9.47 0.81 19.59
C LYS A 99 -8.62 -0.23 18.87
N LYS A 100 -8.05 -1.18 19.62
CA LYS A 100 -7.18 -2.23 19.06
C LYS A 100 -7.87 -3.12 18.02
N ASP A 101 -9.18 -3.35 18.22
CA ASP A 101 -9.99 -4.24 17.38
C ASP A 101 -10.63 -3.51 16.18
N TYR A 102 -10.35 -2.22 16.00
CA TYR A 102 -10.91 -1.47 14.91
C TYR A 102 -10.00 -1.56 13.67
N HIS A 103 -10.52 -2.15 12.59
CA HIS A 103 -9.85 -2.24 11.31
C HIS A 103 -10.31 -1.08 10.39
N PRO A 104 -9.45 -0.10 10.07
CA PRO A 104 -9.79 0.99 9.17
C PRO A 104 -9.85 0.52 7.72
N SER A 105 -10.58 1.25 6.87
CA SER A 105 -10.54 0.99 5.42
C SER A 105 -9.18 1.42 4.82
N LYS A 106 -8.79 0.79 3.70
CA LYS A 106 -7.57 1.14 2.95
C LYS A 106 -7.49 2.64 2.64
N LYS A 107 -8.61 3.23 2.21
CA LYS A 107 -8.73 4.68 1.93
C LYS A 107 -8.41 5.53 3.16
N THR A 108 -8.94 5.13 4.33
CA THR A 108 -8.67 5.82 5.59
C THR A 108 -7.18 5.77 5.96
N VAL A 109 -6.54 4.61 5.78
CA VAL A 109 -5.09 4.44 6.05
C VAL A 109 -4.25 5.32 5.13
N ILE A 110 -4.58 5.36 3.84
CA ILE A 110 -3.91 6.21 2.85
C ILE A 110 -4.09 7.69 3.20
N ALA A 111 -5.30 8.12 3.54
CA ALA A 111 -5.56 9.52 3.93
C ALA A 111 -4.76 9.93 5.17
N LEU A 112 -4.63 9.04 6.16
CA LEU A 112 -3.78 9.26 7.34
C LEU A 112 -2.30 9.33 6.98
N ALA A 113 -1.82 8.44 6.10
CA ALA A 113 -0.43 8.46 5.63
C ALA A 113 -0.08 9.76 4.89
N LEU A 114 -1.00 10.29 4.08
CA LEU A 114 -0.86 11.60 3.42
C LEU A 114 -0.84 12.74 4.45
N ALA A 115 -1.76 12.73 5.42
CA ALA A 115 -1.83 13.76 6.47
C ALA A 115 -0.55 13.81 7.33
N LEU A 116 0.07 12.65 7.58
CA LEU A 116 1.33 12.52 8.29
C LEU A 116 2.55 12.80 7.41
N GLN A 117 2.36 13.07 6.11
CA GLN A 117 3.42 13.30 5.15
C GLN A 117 4.50 12.20 5.20
N LEU A 118 4.05 10.95 5.16
CA LEU A 118 4.93 9.78 5.15
C LEU A 118 5.59 9.63 3.77
N ASN A 119 6.80 9.08 3.75
CA ASN A 119 7.40 8.62 2.51
C ASN A 119 6.76 7.28 2.07
N LEU A 120 7.12 6.78 0.89
CA LEU A 120 6.53 5.55 0.34
C LEU A 120 6.78 4.34 1.25
N ASP A 121 7.98 4.22 1.83
CA ASP A 121 8.33 3.09 2.70
C ASP A 121 7.55 3.12 4.01
N GLU A 122 7.48 4.31 4.66
CA GLU A 122 6.70 4.50 5.89
C GLU A 122 5.19 4.28 5.64
N ALA A 123 4.67 4.72 4.49
CA ALA A 123 3.28 4.54 4.11
C ALA A 123 2.96 3.06 3.82
N THR A 124 3.84 2.36 3.12
CA THR A 124 3.72 0.91 2.86
C THR A 124 3.77 0.13 4.17
N ASP A 125 4.66 0.50 5.10
CA ASP A 125 4.74 -0.10 6.41
C ASP A 125 3.44 0.12 7.22
N LEU A 126 2.89 1.34 7.22
CA LEU A 126 1.61 1.63 7.89
C LEU A 126 0.44 0.84 7.28
N LEU A 127 0.39 0.71 5.95
CA LEU A 127 -0.61 -0.10 5.25
C LEU A 127 -0.51 -1.58 5.64
N ARG A 128 0.71 -2.12 5.75
CA ARG A 128 0.95 -3.51 6.16
C ARG A 128 0.39 -3.80 7.57
N TYR A 129 0.52 -2.86 8.52
CA TYR A 129 -0.09 -2.99 9.85
C TYR A 129 -1.62 -2.96 9.83
N ALA A 130 -2.21 -2.41 8.78
CA ALA A 130 -3.65 -2.46 8.52
C ALA A 130 -4.05 -3.59 7.56
N GLU A 131 -3.14 -4.54 7.27
CA GLU A 131 -3.35 -5.69 6.39
C GLU A 131 -3.66 -5.31 4.93
N TYR A 132 -3.17 -4.15 4.48
CA TYR A 132 -3.27 -3.68 3.10
C TYR A 132 -1.91 -3.59 2.43
N ALA A 133 -1.95 -3.66 1.09
CA ALA A 133 -0.80 -3.41 0.23
C ALA A 133 -1.19 -2.51 -0.95
N LEU A 134 -0.20 -1.84 -1.54
CA LEU A 134 -0.36 -1.13 -2.81
C LEU A 134 -0.05 -2.11 -3.94
N SER A 135 -1.00 -2.28 -4.86
CA SER A 135 -0.89 -3.19 -5.99
C SER A 135 -0.48 -2.45 -7.27
N PRO A 136 0.50 -2.97 -8.04
CA PRO A 136 0.81 -2.42 -9.35
C PRO A 136 -0.29 -2.66 -10.41
N ASN A 137 -1.23 -3.57 -10.13
CA ASN A 137 -2.36 -3.88 -11.00
C ASN A 137 -3.58 -2.97 -10.77
N ASP A 138 -3.58 -2.22 -9.66
CA ASP A 138 -4.60 -1.20 -9.39
C ASP A 138 -4.06 0.18 -9.74
N LYS A 139 -4.68 0.82 -10.73
CA LYS A 139 -4.29 2.16 -11.17
C LYS A 139 -4.37 3.20 -10.05
N ALA A 140 -5.34 3.07 -9.13
CA ALA A 140 -5.45 3.95 -7.97
C ALA A 140 -4.23 3.80 -7.04
N ASP A 141 -3.80 2.58 -6.78
CA ASP A 141 -2.63 2.29 -5.93
C ASP A 141 -1.33 2.81 -6.56
N VAL A 142 -1.19 2.71 -7.89
CA VAL A 142 -0.04 3.27 -8.62
C VAL A 142 0.00 4.79 -8.51
N ILE A 143 -1.16 5.47 -8.59
CA ILE A 143 -1.25 6.93 -8.41
C ILE A 143 -0.88 7.32 -6.97
N ILE A 144 -1.37 6.58 -5.99
CA ILE A 144 -1.03 6.79 -4.56
C ILE A 144 0.48 6.60 -4.33
N SER A 145 1.09 5.56 -4.90
CA SER A 145 2.54 5.33 -4.82
C SER A 145 3.33 6.49 -5.43
N PHE A 146 2.85 7.04 -6.56
CA PHE A 146 3.43 8.24 -7.15
C PHE A 146 3.35 9.45 -6.21
N CYS A 147 2.20 9.67 -5.56
CA CYS A 147 2.01 10.80 -4.64
C CYS A 147 2.98 10.75 -3.46
N PHE A 148 3.25 9.56 -2.90
CA PHE A 148 4.25 9.38 -1.85
C PHE A 148 5.70 9.56 -2.35
N THR A 149 5.99 9.14 -3.59
CA THR A 149 7.31 9.28 -4.21
C THR A 149 7.63 10.75 -4.56
N LYS A 150 6.62 11.53 -4.97
CA LYS A 150 6.75 12.92 -5.42
C LYS A 150 6.28 13.96 -4.40
N PRO A 151 6.32 13.71 -3.11
CA PRO A 151 5.73 14.36 -1.94
C PRO A 151 4.50 15.24 -2.25
N VAL A 152 3.47 14.64 -2.85
CA VAL A 152 2.17 15.28 -3.07
C VAL A 152 1.23 14.84 -1.96
N TYR A 153 1.12 15.64 -0.90
CA TYR A 153 0.41 15.27 0.33
C TYR A 153 -0.96 15.95 0.49
N ASP A 154 -1.29 16.88 -0.42
CA ASP A 154 -2.60 17.52 -0.38
C ASP A 154 -3.70 16.57 -0.85
N ILE A 155 -4.64 16.26 0.05
CA ILE A 155 -5.71 15.27 -0.21
C ILE A 155 -6.64 15.68 -1.36
N PHE A 156 -6.83 16.97 -1.58
CA PHE A 156 -7.67 17.46 -2.68
C PHE A 156 -6.99 17.23 -4.02
N THR A 157 -5.70 17.55 -4.12
CA THR A 157 -4.88 17.27 -5.31
C THR A 157 -4.81 15.77 -5.59
N VAL A 158 -4.62 14.94 -4.55
CA VAL A 158 -4.61 13.47 -4.69
C VAL A 158 -5.95 12.95 -5.20
N ASN A 159 -7.06 13.45 -4.66
CA ASN A 159 -8.41 13.07 -5.11
C ASN A 159 -8.67 13.50 -6.56
N GLU A 160 -8.19 14.67 -6.98
CA GLU A 160 -8.28 15.11 -8.37
C GLU A 160 -7.54 14.17 -9.33
N LEU A 161 -6.31 13.76 -8.96
CA LEU A 161 -5.53 12.80 -9.73
C LEU A 161 -6.22 11.42 -9.79
N LEU A 162 -6.73 10.92 -8.66
CA LEU A 162 -7.45 9.66 -8.58
C LEU A 162 -8.72 9.68 -9.42
N TYR A 163 -9.50 10.75 -9.33
CA TYR A 163 -10.74 10.88 -10.11
C TYR A 163 -10.44 10.92 -11.62
N LYS A 164 -9.46 11.71 -12.03
CA LYS A 164 -9.11 11.89 -13.44
C LYS A 164 -8.57 10.61 -14.10
N TYR A 165 -7.73 9.84 -13.40
CA TYR A 165 -6.99 8.72 -14.01
C TYR A 165 -7.51 7.33 -13.59
N ALA A 166 -8.20 7.22 -12.46
CA ALA A 166 -8.74 5.96 -11.93
C ALA A 166 -10.25 5.98 -11.69
N GLY A 167 -10.93 7.13 -11.86
CA GLY A 167 -12.38 7.25 -11.65
C GLY A 167 -12.82 7.05 -10.21
N THR A 168 -11.93 7.18 -9.22
CA THR A 168 -12.19 6.96 -7.80
C THR A 168 -11.68 8.13 -6.95
N SER A 169 -11.97 8.10 -5.64
CA SER A 169 -11.47 9.07 -4.64
C SER A 169 -11.18 8.38 -3.31
N LEU A 170 -10.43 9.02 -2.43
CA LEU A 170 -10.20 8.57 -1.05
C LEU A 170 -11.45 8.72 -0.18
#